data_6e29bb7f560eb1da48b9199989621bcc
#
_entry.id   6e29bb7f560eb1da48b9199989621bcc
#
_cell.length_a   1.000
_cell.length_b   1.000
_cell.length_c   1.000
_cell.angle_alpha   90.00
_cell.angle_beta   90.00
_cell.angle_gamma   90.00
#
_symmetry.space_group_name_H-M   'P 1'
#
loop_
_entity.id
_entity.type
_entity.pdbx_description
1 polymer ?
#
loop_
_entity_poly.entity_id
_entity_poly.type
_entity_poly.pdbx_seq_one_letter_code
_entity_poly.pdbx_strand_id
1 'polypeptide(L)'
;LIGTTRLRFGVLFCGLLMVVVGTGGGEPNPPVSKTEADRAAQRVPTKIAGTYKGGELVELRVRDRMAFLVKPTGAVDPQKRWLWEFPFWLGINDGFGNMAHRNYLEKALASGFHIAGVDVGPSCGSPAAAEVCQEFYEQLVSKYGLNKRARVIGHSHGGLIAYGWAFRHPACVDRIAGIAAATDIRSYPTLPNVVAFPTKGLDYGLSLKELERRAGEFNPVENLAPLAKAGVKILHLHGDKDTLVPTNANATELGRRYRDLGGAVEIVLLPGLGAGRPTSRGHDGPELYESAAMLKFLLGD
;
A
#
# COMPACT_ATOMS: atom_id res chain seq x y z
N LEU A 1 -34.70 -23.34 25.99
CA LEU A 1 -33.45 -22.70 26.42
C LEU A 1 -32.37 -23.01 25.38
N ILE A 2 -32.26 -22.18 24.33
CA ILE A 2 -31.22 -22.29 23.30
C ILE A 2 -30.37 -21.05 23.46
N GLY A 3 -29.15 -21.20 23.96
CA GLY A 3 -28.17 -20.16 24.12
C GLY A 3 -27.53 -19.82 22.78
N THR A 4 -27.80 -18.63 22.29
CA THR A 4 -27.13 -18.07 21.11
C THR A 4 -25.80 -17.44 21.52
N THR A 5 -24.72 -18.14 21.26
CA THR A 5 -23.36 -17.61 21.40
C THR A 5 -23.11 -16.61 20.27
N ARG A 6 -23.15 -15.32 20.59
CA ARG A 6 -22.74 -14.25 19.64
C ARG A 6 -21.23 -14.25 19.50
N LEU A 7 -20.74 -14.66 18.34
CA LEU A 7 -19.35 -14.42 17.95
C LEU A 7 -19.16 -12.89 17.81
N ARG A 8 -18.41 -12.28 18.70
CA ARG A 8 -17.95 -10.89 18.57
C ARG A 8 -16.76 -10.90 17.62
N PHE A 9 -16.99 -10.50 16.37
CA PHE A 9 -15.91 -10.10 15.50
C PHE A 9 -15.32 -8.79 16.01
N GLY A 10 -14.20 -8.88 16.70
CA GLY A 10 -13.40 -7.72 17.06
C GLY A 10 -12.66 -7.24 15.82
N VAL A 11 -13.20 -6.24 15.13
CA VAL A 11 -12.45 -5.46 14.15
C VAL A 11 -11.43 -4.65 14.95
N LEU A 12 -10.19 -5.12 15.00
CA LEU A 12 -9.11 -4.36 15.60
C LEU A 12 -8.70 -3.25 14.65
N PHE A 13 -9.09 -2.05 15.00
CA PHE A 13 -8.75 -0.80 14.34
C PHE A 13 -7.22 -0.66 14.26
N CYS A 14 -6.71 -0.45 13.07
CA CYS A 14 -5.39 0.12 12.87
C CYS A 14 -5.46 1.57 13.35
N GLY A 15 -5.21 1.78 14.66
CA GLY A 15 -5.14 3.10 15.27
C GLY A 15 -3.99 3.89 14.65
N LEU A 16 -4.29 4.60 13.59
CA LEU A 16 -3.38 5.59 13.03
C LEU A 16 -3.28 6.72 14.06
N LEU A 17 -2.11 6.88 14.64
CA LEU A 17 -1.82 8.00 15.53
C LEU A 17 -1.83 9.28 14.69
N MET A 18 -3.02 9.88 14.53
CA MET A 18 -3.15 11.22 13.96
C MET A 18 -2.91 12.26 15.04
N VAL A 19 -1.88 13.05 14.89
CA VAL A 19 -1.85 14.37 15.50
C VAL A 19 -2.84 15.24 14.74
N VAL A 20 -4.04 15.40 15.26
CA VAL A 20 -5.04 16.34 14.72
C VAL A 20 -4.58 17.74 15.10
N VAL A 21 -4.05 18.47 14.14
CA VAL A 21 -3.89 19.93 14.29
C VAL A 21 -5.25 20.57 14.04
N GLY A 22 -5.99 20.81 15.11
CA GLY A 22 -7.23 21.61 15.07
C GLY A 22 -6.90 23.07 14.78
N THR A 23 -7.53 23.66 13.78
CA THR A 23 -7.55 25.11 13.55
C THR A 23 -8.52 25.76 14.53
N GLY A 24 -8.11 25.91 15.77
CA GLY A 24 -8.79 26.66 16.81
C GLY A 24 -7.74 26.98 17.86
N GLY A 25 -7.56 28.26 18.19
CA GLY A 25 -6.53 28.77 19.11
C GLY A 25 -6.59 28.14 20.51
N GLY A 26 -6.01 26.97 20.63
CA GLY A 26 -5.73 26.23 21.84
C GLY A 26 -4.26 25.87 21.86
N GLU A 27 -3.66 25.74 23.03
CA GLU A 27 -2.27 25.38 23.22
C GLU A 27 -1.86 24.15 22.39
N PRO A 28 -0.63 24.08 21.86
CA PRO A 28 -0.18 22.93 21.10
C PRO A 28 -0.26 21.67 21.95
N ASN A 29 -0.90 20.63 21.42
CA ASN A 29 -0.96 19.32 22.07
C ASN A 29 0.45 18.88 22.46
N PRO A 30 0.63 18.26 23.63
CA PRO A 30 1.92 17.76 24.05
C PRO A 30 2.45 16.75 23.02
N PRO A 31 3.78 16.70 22.80
CA PRO A 31 4.38 15.75 21.88
C PRO A 31 4.00 14.32 22.28
N VAL A 32 3.68 13.50 21.28
CA VAL A 32 3.38 12.07 21.43
C VAL A 32 4.41 11.45 22.38
N SER A 33 3.94 10.78 23.41
CA SER A 33 4.84 10.22 24.41
C SER A 33 5.82 9.25 23.74
N LYS A 34 7.11 9.38 24.07
CA LYS A 34 8.17 8.48 23.57
C LYS A 34 7.80 7.00 23.67
N THR A 35 6.97 6.64 24.66
CA THR A 35 6.50 5.28 24.92
C THR A 35 5.58 4.70 23.85
N GLU A 36 4.78 5.49 23.12
CA GLU A 36 3.91 4.96 22.04
C GLU A 36 4.68 4.82 20.72
N ALA A 37 5.55 5.77 20.41
CA ALA A 37 6.47 5.64 19.28
C ALA A 37 7.43 4.46 19.47
N ASP A 38 7.95 4.25 20.69
CA ASP A 38 8.81 3.12 21.04
C ASP A 38 8.07 1.78 21.00
N ARG A 39 6.79 1.72 21.40
CA ARG A 39 5.96 0.53 21.27
C ARG A 39 5.63 0.17 19.82
N ALA A 40 5.40 1.17 18.97
CA ALA A 40 5.22 0.96 17.53
C ALA A 40 6.53 0.49 16.87
N ALA A 41 7.69 1.04 17.29
CA ALA A 41 9.00 0.63 16.81
C ALA A 41 9.42 -0.78 17.27
N GLN A 42 8.92 -1.25 18.43
CA GLN A 42 9.23 -2.59 18.97
C GLN A 42 8.41 -3.71 18.35
N ARG A 43 7.36 -3.42 17.59
CA ARG A 43 6.47 -4.41 16.97
C ARG A 43 6.86 -4.78 15.54
N VAL A 44 8.14 -4.95 15.25
CA VAL A 44 8.51 -5.60 14.00
C VAL A 44 8.30 -7.10 14.18
N PRO A 45 7.38 -7.73 13.46
CA PRO A 45 7.23 -9.15 13.49
C PRO A 45 8.56 -9.81 13.12
N THR A 46 9.01 -10.75 13.93
CA THR A 46 10.22 -11.55 13.63
C THR A 46 9.90 -12.70 12.70
N LYS A 47 8.62 -12.94 12.44
CA LYS A 47 8.13 -14.03 11.60
C LYS A 47 6.88 -13.58 10.83
N ILE A 48 6.81 -13.93 9.55
CA ILE A 48 5.60 -13.81 8.75
C ILE A 48 4.69 -14.98 9.16
N ALA A 49 3.48 -14.67 9.61
CA ALA A 49 2.47 -15.65 9.98
C ALA A 49 1.28 -15.57 9.00
N GLY A 50 0.55 -16.65 8.86
CA GLY A 50 -0.60 -16.74 8.00
C GLY A 50 -0.36 -17.60 6.76
N THR A 51 -1.44 -17.94 6.08
CA THR A 51 -1.44 -18.75 4.86
C THR A 51 -2.47 -18.22 3.90
N TYR A 52 -2.18 -18.30 2.61
CA TYR A 52 -3.15 -18.13 1.55
C TYR A 52 -3.54 -19.49 0.98
N LYS A 53 -4.83 -19.72 0.74
CA LYS A 53 -5.31 -20.93 0.09
C LYS A 53 -4.68 -21.06 -1.32
N GLY A 54 -4.06 -22.19 -1.57
CA GLY A 54 -3.38 -22.44 -2.86
C GLY A 54 -1.98 -21.86 -2.97
N GLY A 55 -1.36 -21.46 -1.86
CA GLY A 55 -0.01 -20.90 -1.84
C GLY A 55 0.96 -21.59 -0.88
N GLU A 56 2.22 -21.66 -1.27
CA GLU A 56 3.36 -22.06 -0.46
C GLU A 56 4.18 -20.82 -0.09
N LEU A 57 4.29 -20.52 1.20
CA LEU A 57 5.06 -19.38 1.71
C LEU A 57 6.55 -19.67 1.70
N VAL A 58 7.31 -18.76 1.15
CA VAL A 58 8.78 -18.69 1.26
C VAL A 58 9.13 -17.40 2.00
N GLU A 59 9.65 -17.51 3.21
CA GLU A 59 10.18 -16.35 3.95
C GLU A 59 11.50 -15.90 3.33
N LEU A 60 11.63 -14.60 3.11
CA LEU A 60 12.79 -13.97 2.51
C LEU A 60 13.30 -12.82 3.37
N ARG A 61 14.49 -12.34 3.06
CA ARG A 61 15.03 -11.11 3.62
C ARG A 61 15.70 -10.27 2.54
N VAL A 62 15.56 -8.95 2.72
CA VAL A 62 16.29 -7.95 1.96
C VAL A 62 16.95 -7.03 2.97
N ARG A 63 18.28 -7.01 3.01
CA ARG A 63 19.02 -6.38 4.14
C ARG A 63 18.51 -6.96 5.47
N ASP A 64 18.10 -6.12 6.40
CA ASP A 64 17.49 -6.49 7.70
C ASP A 64 15.96 -6.63 7.64
N ARG A 65 15.34 -6.44 6.47
CA ARG A 65 13.89 -6.39 6.30
C ARG A 65 13.30 -7.76 6.00
N MET A 66 12.13 -8.00 6.60
CA MET A 66 11.34 -9.19 6.27
C MET A 66 10.72 -9.03 4.89
N ALA A 67 10.71 -10.12 4.15
CA ALA A 67 10.05 -10.22 2.86
C ALA A 67 9.47 -11.62 2.68
N PHE A 68 8.58 -11.77 1.72
CA PHE A 68 8.01 -13.07 1.39
C PHE A 68 7.76 -13.24 -0.10
N LEU A 69 7.73 -14.50 -0.50
CA LEU A 69 7.20 -14.96 -1.77
C LEU A 69 6.20 -16.09 -1.50
N VAL A 70 4.98 -15.98 -2.03
CA VAL A 70 4.02 -17.07 -2.05
C VAL A 70 3.98 -17.64 -3.46
N LYS A 71 4.31 -18.93 -3.58
CA LYS A 71 4.24 -19.66 -4.84
C LYS A 71 2.90 -20.35 -4.96
N PRO A 72 2.25 -20.35 -6.14
CA PRO A 72 1.06 -21.15 -6.35
C PRO A 72 1.37 -22.63 -6.19
N THR A 73 0.50 -23.38 -5.50
CA THR A 73 0.63 -24.84 -5.34
C THR A 73 0.02 -25.62 -6.49
N GLY A 74 -0.75 -24.96 -7.36
CA GLY A 74 -1.31 -25.49 -8.59
C GLY A 74 -0.45 -25.21 -9.81
N ALA A 75 -1.11 -25.12 -10.98
CA ALA A 75 -0.42 -24.74 -12.22
C ALA A 75 0.17 -23.34 -12.11
N VAL A 76 1.41 -23.17 -12.52
CA VAL A 76 2.10 -21.89 -12.53
C VAL A 76 1.79 -21.17 -13.84
N ASP A 77 1.52 -19.87 -13.77
CA ASP A 77 1.37 -19.02 -14.95
C ASP A 77 2.64 -19.11 -15.83
N PRO A 78 2.50 -19.43 -17.14
CA PRO A 78 3.66 -19.65 -18.03
C PRO A 78 4.59 -18.42 -18.12
N GLN A 79 4.05 -17.22 -17.96
CA GLN A 79 4.80 -15.97 -17.94
C GLN A 79 5.37 -15.65 -16.57
N LYS A 80 5.10 -16.47 -15.55
CA LYS A 80 5.46 -16.23 -14.15
C LYS A 80 5.08 -14.83 -13.67
N ARG A 81 3.88 -14.38 -14.04
CA ARG A 81 3.31 -13.12 -13.58
C ARG A 81 3.10 -13.17 -12.07
N TRP A 82 3.16 -12.02 -11.44
CA TRP A 82 3.08 -11.94 -9.99
C TRP A 82 2.46 -10.62 -9.53
N LEU A 83 1.84 -10.66 -8.36
CA LEU A 83 1.34 -9.50 -7.65
C LEU A 83 2.34 -9.08 -6.58
N TRP A 84 2.65 -7.80 -6.54
CA TRP A 84 3.44 -7.21 -5.47
C TRP A 84 2.52 -6.41 -4.57
N GLU A 85 2.34 -6.91 -3.34
CA GLU A 85 1.51 -6.28 -2.34
C GLU A 85 2.31 -5.24 -1.55
N PHE A 86 1.78 -4.03 -1.46
CA PHE A 86 2.29 -2.96 -0.63
C PHE A 86 1.27 -2.62 0.46
N PRO A 87 1.27 -3.33 1.59
CA PRO A 87 0.50 -2.99 2.76
C PRO A 87 1.18 -1.88 3.56
N PHE A 88 0.46 -1.34 4.56
CA PHE A 88 1.07 -0.40 5.49
C PHE A 88 2.17 -1.07 6.32
N TRP A 89 1.91 -2.28 6.83
CA TRP A 89 2.87 -3.15 7.51
C TRP A 89 2.64 -4.60 7.15
N LEU A 90 3.74 -5.32 6.91
CA LEU A 90 3.69 -6.77 6.82
C LEU A 90 3.55 -7.40 8.20
N GLY A 91 2.72 -8.41 8.31
CA GLY A 91 2.70 -9.32 9.47
C GLY A 91 2.09 -8.77 10.75
N ILE A 92 1.36 -7.66 10.72
CA ILE A 92 0.80 -7.09 11.94
C ILE A 92 -0.42 -7.86 12.44
N ASN A 93 -1.34 -8.23 11.57
CA ASN A 93 -2.59 -8.87 11.96
C ASN A 93 -2.77 -10.27 11.38
N ASP A 94 -2.15 -10.56 10.24
CA ASP A 94 -2.42 -11.77 9.46
C ASP A 94 -1.17 -12.38 8.81
N GLY A 95 -0.04 -11.79 9.06
CA GLY A 95 1.24 -12.29 8.60
C GLY A 95 1.64 -11.92 7.18
N PHE A 96 0.70 -11.69 6.29
CA PHE A 96 0.96 -11.33 4.89
C PHE A 96 0.60 -9.88 4.56
N GLY A 97 0.46 -9.04 5.56
CA GLY A 97 0.11 -7.65 5.38
C GLY A 97 -1.37 -7.41 5.61
N ASN A 98 -2.23 -7.52 4.63
CA ASN A 98 -3.61 -7.12 4.78
C ASN A 98 -4.62 -8.22 4.41
N MET A 99 -5.35 -8.74 5.41
CA MET A 99 -6.44 -9.71 5.20
C MET A 99 -7.48 -9.22 4.18
N ALA A 100 -7.66 -7.92 4.07
CA ALA A 100 -8.60 -7.34 3.13
C ALA A 100 -8.26 -7.68 1.67
N HIS A 101 -6.98 -7.83 1.33
CA HIS A 101 -6.57 -8.22 -0.03
C HIS A 101 -6.69 -9.72 -0.30
N ARG A 102 -6.97 -10.54 0.70
CA ARG A 102 -6.97 -12.02 0.59
C ARG A 102 -7.76 -12.53 -0.61
N ASN A 103 -8.95 -11.97 -0.85
CA ASN A 103 -9.78 -12.39 -1.99
C ASN A 103 -9.05 -12.25 -3.33
N TYR A 104 -8.34 -11.13 -3.57
CA TYR A 104 -7.58 -10.93 -4.79
C TYR A 104 -6.35 -11.85 -4.84
N LEU A 105 -5.67 -12.00 -3.73
CA LEU A 105 -4.42 -12.76 -3.65
C LEU A 105 -4.66 -14.26 -3.79
N GLU A 106 -5.69 -14.82 -3.16
CA GLU A 106 -6.06 -16.24 -3.32
C GLU A 106 -6.52 -16.55 -4.75
N LYS A 107 -7.26 -15.64 -5.41
CA LYS A 107 -7.62 -15.80 -6.82
C LYS A 107 -6.42 -15.67 -7.76
N ALA A 108 -5.45 -14.83 -7.42
CA ALA A 108 -4.18 -14.76 -8.16
C ALA A 108 -3.41 -16.08 -8.06
N LEU A 109 -3.27 -16.66 -6.87
CA LEU A 109 -2.66 -17.98 -6.68
C LEU A 109 -3.39 -19.07 -7.46
N ALA A 110 -4.74 -19.08 -7.43
CA ALA A 110 -5.54 -20.02 -8.19
C ALA A 110 -5.37 -19.87 -9.72
N SER A 111 -4.98 -18.66 -10.16
CA SER A 111 -4.64 -18.37 -11.57
C SER A 111 -3.15 -18.61 -11.89
N GLY A 112 -2.39 -19.18 -10.97
CA GLY A 112 -0.97 -19.50 -11.15
C GLY A 112 -0.01 -18.34 -10.93
N PHE A 113 -0.48 -17.17 -10.46
CA PHE A 113 0.38 -16.04 -10.15
C PHE A 113 1.13 -16.26 -8.85
N HIS A 114 2.34 -15.71 -8.78
CA HIS A 114 3.04 -15.56 -7.51
C HIS A 114 2.58 -14.29 -6.79
N ILE A 115 2.80 -14.25 -5.47
CA ILE A 115 2.56 -13.06 -4.65
C ILE A 115 3.83 -12.74 -3.87
N ALA A 116 4.18 -11.48 -3.76
CA ALA A 116 5.36 -11.07 -3.00
C ALA A 116 5.12 -9.78 -2.23
N GLY A 117 5.90 -9.55 -1.19
CA GLY A 117 5.91 -8.33 -0.41
C GLY A 117 7.18 -8.18 0.41
N VAL A 118 7.55 -6.94 0.71
CA VAL A 118 8.68 -6.59 1.57
C VAL A 118 8.27 -5.53 2.58
N ASP A 119 8.74 -5.67 3.81
CA ASP A 119 8.47 -4.72 4.89
C ASP A 119 9.44 -3.53 4.82
N VAL A 120 8.95 -2.40 4.39
CA VAL A 120 9.66 -1.12 4.43
C VAL A 120 9.03 -0.15 5.46
N GLY A 121 8.14 -0.67 6.30
CA GLY A 121 7.47 0.11 7.35
C GLY A 121 6.74 1.34 6.81
N PRO A 122 6.46 2.34 7.68
CA PRO A 122 5.74 3.55 7.29
C PRO A 122 6.65 4.58 6.59
N SER A 123 7.42 4.14 5.61
CA SER A 123 8.46 4.94 4.92
C SER A 123 7.90 6.01 3.97
N CYS A 124 6.59 6.04 3.73
CA CYS A 124 5.93 6.96 2.80
C CYS A 124 6.54 6.98 1.37
N GLY A 125 7.18 5.88 0.96
CA GLY A 125 7.81 5.79 -0.36
C GLY A 125 9.09 6.60 -0.50
N SER A 126 9.83 6.77 0.59
CA SER A 126 11.13 7.46 0.59
C SER A 126 12.11 6.85 -0.42
N PRO A 127 13.14 7.59 -0.85
CA PRO A 127 14.22 7.04 -1.69
C PRO A 127 14.87 5.80 -1.08
N ALA A 128 15.16 5.83 0.23
CA ALA A 128 15.77 4.69 0.93
C ALA A 128 14.88 3.44 0.93
N ALA A 129 13.56 3.60 1.09
CA ALA A 129 12.62 2.50 0.96
C ALA A 129 12.52 1.97 -0.47
N ALA A 130 12.56 2.87 -1.46
CA ALA A 130 12.53 2.48 -2.87
C ALA A 130 13.77 1.64 -3.27
N GLU A 131 14.94 1.90 -2.68
CA GLU A 131 16.13 1.07 -2.88
C GLU A 131 15.94 -0.36 -2.33
N VAL A 132 15.40 -0.50 -1.11
CA VAL A 132 15.07 -1.82 -0.54
C VAL A 132 14.07 -2.57 -1.43
N CYS A 133 13.05 -1.87 -1.92
CA CYS A 133 12.09 -2.44 -2.87
C CYS A 133 12.79 -2.89 -4.16
N GLN A 134 13.73 -2.10 -4.69
CA GLN A 134 14.45 -2.47 -5.92
C GLN A 134 15.32 -3.70 -5.72
N GLU A 135 16.04 -3.81 -4.62
CA GLU A 135 16.82 -5.01 -4.29
C GLU A 135 15.93 -6.26 -4.17
N PHE A 136 14.75 -6.10 -3.56
CA PHE A 136 13.78 -7.19 -3.48
C PHE A 136 13.27 -7.60 -4.86
N TYR A 137 12.90 -6.65 -5.70
CA TYR A 137 12.51 -6.91 -7.08
C TYR A 137 13.60 -7.70 -7.84
N GLU A 138 14.84 -7.26 -7.76
CA GLU A 138 15.98 -7.92 -8.40
C GLU A 138 16.18 -9.36 -7.89
N GLN A 139 16.00 -9.56 -6.58
CA GLN A 139 16.04 -10.90 -6.00
C GLN A 139 14.93 -11.80 -6.57
N LEU A 140 13.70 -11.31 -6.70
CA LEU A 140 12.58 -12.07 -7.25
C LEU A 140 12.78 -12.43 -8.73
N VAL A 141 13.22 -11.47 -9.53
CA VAL A 141 13.46 -11.69 -10.96
C VAL A 141 14.66 -12.61 -11.19
N SER A 142 15.79 -12.39 -10.51
CA SER A 142 17.01 -13.14 -10.76
C SER A 142 16.98 -14.55 -10.18
N LYS A 143 16.52 -14.75 -8.94
CA LYS A 143 16.54 -16.04 -8.25
C LYS A 143 15.33 -16.91 -8.53
N TYR A 144 14.14 -16.29 -8.68
CA TYR A 144 12.89 -17.04 -8.87
C TYR A 144 12.39 -16.99 -10.32
N GLY A 145 13.03 -16.17 -11.17
CA GLY A 145 12.70 -16.04 -12.57
C GLY A 145 11.32 -15.44 -12.81
N LEU A 146 10.83 -14.60 -11.89
CA LEU A 146 9.52 -13.96 -12.03
C LEU A 146 9.54 -12.97 -13.20
N ASN A 147 8.34 -12.66 -13.71
CA ASN A 147 8.19 -11.69 -14.81
C ASN A 147 8.85 -10.36 -14.45
N LYS A 148 9.56 -9.78 -15.42
CA LYS A 148 10.28 -8.50 -15.24
C LYS A 148 9.34 -7.31 -15.00
N ARG A 149 8.04 -7.46 -15.22
CA ARG A 149 7.04 -6.41 -15.00
C ARG A 149 6.07 -6.85 -13.91
N ALA A 150 6.18 -6.22 -12.75
CA ALA A 150 5.33 -6.49 -11.58
C ALA A 150 3.92 -5.92 -11.79
N ARG A 151 2.92 -6.60 -11.27
CA ARG A 151 1.58 -6.05 -11.06
C ARG A 151 1.47 -5.64 -9.60
N VAL A 152 1.32 -4.36 -9.39
CA VAL A 152 1.44 -3.73 -8.06
C VAL A 152 0.05 -3.49 -7.47
N ILE A 153 -0.12 -3.79 -6.20
CA ILE A 153 -1.32 -3.46 -5.44
C ILE A 153 -0.92 -2.63 -4.21
N GLY A 154 -1.39 -1.39 -4.13
CA GLY A 154 -1.14 -0.48 -3.02
C GLY A 154 -2.44 -0.11 -2.30
N HIS A 155 -2.51 -0.33 -0.99
CA HIS A 155 -3.65 0.02 -0.17
C HIS A 155 -3.29 1.13 0.80
N SER A 156 -4.14 2.16 0.88
CA SER A 156 -3.96 3.23 1.86
C SER A 156 -2.55 3.83 1.78
N HIS A 157 -1.83 3.88 2.89
CA HIS A 157 -0.43 4.28 2.97
C HIS A 157 0.49 3.51 2.01
N GLY A 158 0.20 2.24 1.76
CA GLY A 158 0.96 1.41 0.81
C GLY A 158 0.98 1.97 -0.62
N GLY A 159 0.03 2.82 -0.97
CA GLY A 159 0.05 3.56 -2.22
C GLY A 159 1.28 4.46 -2.36
N LEU A 160 1.66 5.20 -1.30
CA LEU A 160 2.87 6.04 -1.32
C LEU A 160 4.13 5.21 -1.58
N ILE A 161 4.22 4.02 -0.96
CA ILE A 161 5.38 3.13 -1.10
C ILE A 161 5.42 2.56 -2.52
N ALA A 162 4.28 2.06 -3.00
CA ALA A 162 4.12 1.50 -4.35
C ALA A 162 4.53 2.50 -5.44
N TYR A 163 3.96 3.69 -5.41
CA TYR A 163 4.28 4.74 -6.37
C TYR A 163 5.69 5.29 -6.19
N GLY A 164 6.18 5.39 -4.94
CA GLY A 164 7.53 5.84 -4.63
C GLY A 164 8.60 4.97 -5.30
N TRP A 165 8.40 3.66 -5.33
CA TRP A 165 9.25 2.74 -6.09
C TRP A 165 8.95 2.81 -7.60
N ALA A 166 7.68 2.77 -7.98
CA ALA A 166 7.26 2.61 -9.37
C ALA A 166 7.74 3.74 -10.29
N PHE A 167 7.63 5.00 -9.88
CA PHE A 167 8.05 6.11 -10.76
C PHE A 167 9.58 6.20 -10.92
N ARG A 168 10.35 5.60 -10.00
CA ARG A 168 11.81 5.47 -10.12
C ARG A 168 12.21 4.30 -11.01
N HIS A 169 11.36 3.26 -11.09
CA HIS A 169 11.61 2.03 -11.84
C HIS A 169 10.46 1.68 -12.79
N PRO A 170 10.02 2.59 -13.67
CA PRO A 170 8.79 2.42 -14.45
C PRO A 170 8.85 1.24 -15.42
N ALA A 171 10.03 0.86 -15.89
CA ALA A 171 10.21 -0.31 -16.76
C ALA A 171 9.92 -1.64 -16.04
N CYS A 172 9.96 -1.66 -14.71
CA CYS A 172 9.69 -2.83 -13.87
C CYS A 172 8.20 -3.03 -13.55
N VAL A 173 7.32 -2.14 -14.02
CA VAL A 173 5.90 -2.13 -13.68
C VAL A 173 5.02 -2.43 -14.88
N ASP A 174 4.09 -3.39 -14.76
CA ASP A 174 3.04 -3.65 -15.74
C ASP A 174 1.83 -2.75 -15.48
N ARG A 175 1.30 -2.80 -14.26
CA ARG A 175 0.13 -2.04 -13.83
C ARG A 175 0.13 -1.78 -12.34
N ILE A 176 -0.61 -0.76 -11.92
CA ILE A 176 -0.77 -0.38 -10.51
C ILE A 176 -2.24 -0.36 -10.16
N ALA A 177 -2.64 -1.18 -9.18
CA ALA A 177 -3.94 -1.18 -8.55
C ALA A 177 -3.88 -0.40 -7.23
N GLY A 178 -4.70 0.64 -7.09
CA GLY A 178 -4.81 1.43 -5.87
C GLY A 178 -6.13 1.13 -5.15
N ILE A 179 -6.09 0.79 -3.87
CA ILE A 179 -7.25 0.58 -3.01
C ILE A 179 -7.23 1.65 -1.93
N ALA A 180 -8.09 2.65 -2.03
CA ALA A 180 -8.08 3.84 -1.16
C ALA A 180 -6.65 4.39 -0.98
N ALA A 181 -5.85 4.34 -2.06
CA ALA A 181 -4.41 4.53 -2.01
C ALA A 181 -4.03 6.00 -1.88
N ALA A 182 -3.13 6.29 -0.95
CA ALA A 182 -2.50 7.59 -0.82
C ALA A 182 -1.46 7.79 -1.93
N THR A 183 -1.48 8.96 -2.56
CA THR A 183 -0.58 9.33 -3.64
C THR A 183 -0.07 10.77 -3.51
N ASP A 184 -0.49 11.47 -2.45
CA ASP A 184 -0.02 12.81 -2.12
C ASP A 184 0.40 12.92 -0.66
N ILE A 185 1.71 13.03 -0.41
CA ILE A 185 2.30 13.14 0.93
C ILE A 185 1.92 14.42 1.67
N ARG A 186 1.43 15.45 0.97
CA ARG A 186 0.98 16.71 1.59
C ARG A 186 -0.42 16.57 2.18
N SER A 187 -1.29 15.76 1.55
CA SER A 187 -2.66 15.53 2.01
C SER A 187 -2.74 14.41 3.04
N TYR A 188 -1.97 13.35 2.84
CA TYR A 188 -1.86 12.18 3.73
C TYR A 188 -0.50 11.52 3.56
N PRO A 189 0.20 11.23 4.65
CA PRO A 189 -0.14 11.48 6.06
C PRO A 189 0.10 12.91 6.55
N THR A 190 0.46 13.84 5.71
CA THR A 190 0.97 15.20 5.87
C THR A 190 2.49 15.24 6.11
N LEU A 191 3.15 16.30 5.68
CA LEU A 191 4.62 16.38 5.74
C LEU A 191 5.21 16.26 7.15
N PRO A 192 4.60 16.85 8.21
CA PRO A 192 5.06 16.63 9.58
C PRO A 192 5.04 15.16 9.99
N ASN A 193 4.00 14.43 9.63
CA ASN A 193 3.90 12.99 9.94
C ASN A 193 4.89 12.16 9.12
N VAL A 194 5.16 12.51 7.87
CA VAL A 194 6.20 11.86 7.05
C VAL A 194 7.55 11.88 7.75
N VAL A 195 7.93 13.03 8.34
CA VAL A 195 9.19 13.18 9.08
C VAL A 195 9.16 12.46 10.43
N ALA A 196 7.97 12.38 11.07
CA ALA A 196 7.84 11.81 12.41
C ALA A 196 7.73 10.28 12.46
N PHE A 197 7.42 9.61 11.32
CA PHE A 197 7.24 8.16 11.32
C PHE A 197 8.51 7.38 11.69
N PRO A 198 8.39 6.34 12.52
CA PRO A 198 9.52 5.49 12.93
C PRO A 198 9.89 4.50 11.80
N THR A 199 10.64 4.95 10.83
CA THR A 199 10.96 4.20 9.60
C THR A 199 12.16 3.25 9.74
N LYS A 200 12.86 3.29 10.87
CA LYS A 200 14.09 2.51 11.10
C LYS A 200 15.14 2.71 10.01
N GLY A 201 15.44 3.96 9.68
CA GLY A 201 16.44 4.33 8.69
C GLY A 201 15.96 4.30 7.23
N LEU A 202 14.65 4.15 7.02
CA LEU A 202 14.04 4.29 5.68
C LEU A 202 13.23 5.59 5.57
N ASP A 203 13.67 6.64 6.27
CA ASP A 203 13.11 7.99 6.17
C ASP A 203 13.66 8.74 4.95
N TYR A 204 13.22 9.98 4.81
CA TYR A 204 13.69 10.84 3.73
C TYR A 204 15.08 11.44 3.99
N GLY A 205 15.62 11.33 5.20
CA GLY A 205 16.86 11.98 5.61
C GLY A 205 16.80 13.52 5.57
N LEU A 206 15.59 14.09 5.64
CA LEU A 206 15.34 15.53 5.50
C LEU A 206 14.66 16.09 6.74
N SER A 207 14.97 17.33 7.11
CA SER A 207 14.15 18.10 8.03
C SER A 207 12.79 18.44 7.42
N LEU A 208 11.80 18.78 8.25
CA LEU A 208 10.47 19.20 7.76
C LEU A 208 10.59 20.35 6.74
N LYS A 209 11.39 21.37 7.05
CA LYS A 209 11.59 22.54 6.17
C LYS A 209 12.21 22.15 4.82
N GLU A 210 13.12 21.20 4.80
CA GLU A 210 13.71 20.71 3.56
C GLU A 210 12.69 19.86 2.79
N LEU A 211 11.93 19.01 3.46
CA LEU A 211 10.88 18.22 2.82
C LEU A 211 9.79 19.11 2.23
N GLU A 212 9.34 20.15 2.93
CA GLU A 212 8.39 21.14 2.41
C GLU A 212 8.88 21.76 1.09
N ARG A 213 10.13 22.18 1.05
CA ARG A 213 10.73 22.77 -0.14
C ARG A 213 10.90 21.78 -1.30
N ARG A 214 11.15 20.51 -1.00
CA ARG A 214 11.51 19.45 -1.97
C ARG A 214 10.40 18.44 -2.20
N ALA A 215 9.24 18.58 -1.57
CA ALA A 215 8.19 17.57 -1.61
C ALA A 215 7.80 17.14 -3.03
N GLY A 216 7.86 18.06 -4.02
CA GLY A 216 7.60 17.74 -5.40
C GLY A 216 8.54 16.72 -6.04
N GLU A 217 9.76 16.57 -5.51
CA GLU A 217 10.72 15.55 -5.99
C GLU A 217 10.28 14.13 -5.61
N PHE A 218 9.47 14.00 -4.57
CA PHE A 218 9.12 12.73 -3.96
C PHE A 218 7.64 12.39 -4.05
N ASN A 219 6.79 13.40 -4.27
CA ASN A 219 5.35 13.25 -4.22
C ASN A 219 4.83 12.47 -5.43
N PRO A 220 4.17 11.30 -5.24
CA PRO A 220 3.71 10.46 -6.35
C PRO A 220 2.90 11.20 -7.42
N VAL A 221 1.90 12.00 -7.03
CA VAL A 221 1.04 12.72 -8.00
C VAL A 221 1.81 13.75 -8.86
N GLU A 222 3.03 14.10 -8.48
CA GLU A 222 3.89 15.04 -9.23
C GLU A 222 4.92 14.31 -10.09
N ASN A 223 5.06 12.97 -9.93
CA ASN A 223 6.08 12.17 -10.60
C ASN A 223 5.49 11.05 -11.49
N LEU A 224 4.37 11.32 -12.15
CA LEU A 224 3.65 10.33 -12.96
C LEU A 224 4.19 10.18 -14.40
N ALA A 225 4.92 11.15 -14.91
CA ALA A 225 5.39 11.17 -16.30
C ALA A 225 6.22 9.93 -16.70
N PRO A 226 7.15 9.42 -15.86
CA PRO A 226 7.88 8.19 -16.18
C PRO A 226 6.97 6.97 -16.35
N LEU A 227 5.92 6.85 -15.53
CA LEU A 227 4.94 5.76 -15.61
C LEU A 227 4.11 5.85 -16.89
N ALA A 228 3.63 7.04 -17.25
CA ALA A 228 2.87 7.25 -18.49
C ALA A 228 3.72 6.91 -19.72
N LYS A 229 4.98 7.38 -19.76
CA LYS A 229 5.93 7.06 -20.82
C LYS A 229 6.20 5.55 -20.94
N ALA A 230 6.23 4.82 -19.83
CA ALA A 230 6.42 3.37 -19.82
C ALA A 230 5.14 2.57 -20.13
N GLY A 231 4.00 3.25 -20.33
CA GLY A 231 2.72 2.61 -20.64
C GLY A 231 2.12 1.84 -19.48
N VAL A 232 2.43 2.22 -18.23
CA VAL A 232 1.88 1.59 -17.02
C VAL A 232 0.38 1.86 -16.96
N LYS A 233 -0.43 0.80 -16.80
CA LYS A 233 -1.88 0.94 -16.62
C LYS A 233 -2.19 1.20 -15.14
N ILE A 234 -3.15 2.05 -14.83
CA ILE A 234 -3.54 2.37 -13.45
C ILE A 234 -5.04 2.18 -13.26
N LEU A 235 -5.43 1.51 -12.16
CA LEU A 235 -6.81 1.46 -11.69
C LEU A 235 -6.83 1.82 -10.19
N HIS A 236 -7.66 2.79 -9.79
CA HIS A 236 -7.94 3.06 -8.38
C HIS A 236 -9.41 2.84 -8.05
N LEU A 237 -9.65 2.16 -6.91
CA LEU A 237 -10.93 2.14 -6.22
C LEU A 237 -10.81 2.99 -4.96
N HIS A 238 -11.75 3.92 -4.76
CA HIS A 238 -11.69 4.86 -3.65
C HIS A 238 -13.10 5.24 -3.18
N GLY A 239 -13.31 5.43 -1.88
CA GLY A 239 -14.57 5.95 -1.37
C GLY A 239 -14.75 7.42 -1.74
N ASP A 240 -15.93 7.80 -2.21
CA ASP A 240 -16.22 9.20 -2.62
C ASP A 240 -16.18 10.20 -1.44
N LYS A 241 -16.35 9.70 -0.22
CA LYS A 241 -16.34 10.44 1.05
C LYS A 241 -15.17 10.08 1.96
N ASP A 242 -14.08 9.55 1.39
CA ASP A 242 -12.89 9.22 2.17
C ASP A 242 -12.30 10.49 2.82
N THR A 243 -12.36 10.54 4.15
CA THR A 243 -11.83 11.65 4.95
C THR A 243 -10.46 11.35 5.54
N LEU A 244 -9.97 10.11 5.39
CA LEU A 244 -8.64 9.71 5.84
C LEU A 244 -7.61 9.96 4.74
N VAL A 245 -7.89 9.47 3.53
CA VAL A 245 -7.10 9.73 2.32
C VAL A 245 -8.00 10.49 1.34
N PRO A 246 -8.02 11.83 1.38
CA PRO A 246 -8.96 12.63 0.59
C PRO A 246 -8.84 12.36 -0.91
N THR A 247 -9.95 11.95 -1.54
CA THR A 247 -9.99 11.57 -2.96
C THR A 247 -9.54 12.67 -3.90
N ASN A 248 -9.90 13.93 -3.61
CA ASN A 248 -9.58 15.09 -4.44
C ASN A 248 -8.07 15.31 -4.60
N ALA A 249 -7.29 15.10 -3.54
CA ALA A 249 -5.84 15.26 -3.56
C ALA A 249 -5.10 13.98 -4.01
N ASN A 250 -5.74 12.82 -3.92
CA ASN A 250 -5.14 11.52 -4.23
C ASN A 250 -5.70 10.94 -5.54
N ALA A 251 -6.69 10.05 -5.49
CA ALA A 251 -7.16 9.32 -6.66
C ALA A 251 -7.64 10.23 -7.80
N THR A 252 -8.41 11.29 -7.49
CA THR A 252 -8.94 12.22 -8.50
C THR A 252 -7.83 13.02 -9.17
N GLU A 253 -6.93 13.59 -8.39
CA GLU A 253 -5.81 14.39 -8.90
C GLU A 253 -4.81 13.52 -9.67
N LEU A 254 -4.50 12.33 -9.16
CA LEU A 254 -3.70 11.35 -9.89
C LEU A 254 -4.33 11.03 -11.24
N GLY A 255 -5.61 10.71 -11.26
CA GLY A 255 -6.33 10.37 -12.50
C GLY A 255 -6.34 11.51 -13.51
N ARG A 256 -6.54 12.75 -13.05
CA ARG A 256 -6.48 13.93 -13.91
C ARG A 256 -5.09 14.08 -14.52
N ARG A 257 -4.05 14.16 -13.69
CA ARG A 257 -2.66 14.35 -14.17
C ARG A 257 -2.19 13.22 -15.07
N TYR A 258 -2.58 11.98 -14.76
CA TYR A 258 -2.14 10.84 -15.56
C TYR A 258 -2.76 10.82 -16.95
N ARG A 259 -4.06 11.22 -17.07
CA ARG A 259 -4.71 11.41 -18.37
C ARG A 259 -4.08 12.54 -19.17
N ASP A 260 -3.74 13.67 -18.53
CA ASP A 260 -3.06 14.80 -19.16
C ASP A 260 -1.68 14.40 -19.76
N LEU A 261 -1.04 13.39 -19.16
CA LEU A 261 0.19 12.78 -19.66
C LEU A 261 -0.03 11.69 -20.71
N GLY A 262 -1.26 11.43 -21.14
CA GLY A 262 -1.61 10.37 -22.07
C GLY A 262 -1.60 8.95 -21.47
N GLY A 263 -1.53 8.83 -20.14
CA GLY A 263 -1.51 7.55 -19.44
C GLY A 263 -2.89 6.89 -19.35
N ALA A 264 -2.93 5.56 -19.41
CA ALA A 264 -4.14 4.77 -19.25
C ALA A 264 -4.51 4.65 -17.77
N VAL A 265 -5.59 5.33 -17.34
CA VAL A 265 -6.04 5.32 -15.94
C VAL A 265 -7.56 5.27 -15.82
N GLU A 266 -8.02 4.42 -14.93
CA GLU A 266 -9.41 4.35 -14.48
C GLU A 266 -9.48 4.69 -12.98
N ILE A 267 -10.38 5.58 -12.61
CA ILE A 267 -10.67 5.93 -11.22
C ILE A 267 -12.14 5.60 -10.96
N VAL A 268 -12.36 4.66 -10.06
CA VAL A 268 -13.70 4.24 -9.62
C VAL A 268 -13.94 4.81 -8.22
N LEU A 269 -14.84 5.78 -8.13
CA LEU A 269 -15.31 6.32 -6.86
C LEU A 269 -16.54 5.54 -6.41
N LEU A 270 -16.46 4.95 -5.22
CA LEU A 270 -17.52 4.14 -4.64
C LEU A 270 -18.43 5.03 -3.79
N PRO A 271 -19.68 5.28 -4.22
CA PRO A 271 -20.58 6.20 -3.52
C PRO A 271 -21.01 5.62 -2.19
N GLY A 272 -20.96 6.46 -1.14
CA GLY A 272 -21.41 6.10 0.20
C GLY A 272 -20.59 5.01 0.88
N LEU A 273 -19.37 4.72 0.41
CA LEU A 273 -18.50 3.74 1.04
C LEU A 273 -18.37 4.04 2.55
N GLY A 274 -18.57 3.00 3.36
CA GLY A 274 -18.53 3.11 4.81
C GLY A 274 -19.76 3.80 5.44
N ALA A 275 -20.82 4.06 4.68
CA ALA A 275 -22.07 4.59 5.22
C ALA A 275 -22.59 3.69 6.36
N GLY A 276 -22.97 4.30 7.49
CA GLY A 276 -23.37 3.56 8.69
C GLY A 276 -22.22 2.95 9.50
N ARG A 277 -20.99 3.15 9.11
CA ARG A 277 -19.78 2.73 9.82
C ARG A 277 -18.96 3.96 10.24
N PRO A 278 -19.21 4.56 11.41
CA PRO A 278 -18.56 5.83 11.82
C PRO A 278 -17.03 5.76 11.81
N THR A 279 -16.49 4.57 11.98
CA THR A 279 -15.06 4.31 12.08
C THR A 279 -14.36 4.17 10.73
N SER A 280 -15.11 3.92 9.64
CA SER A 280 -14.51 3.71 8.31
C SER A 280 -14.06 5.00 7.63
N ARG A 281 -14.64 6.14 8.00
CA ARG A 281 -14.37 7.47 7.39
C ARG A 281 -14.48 7.50 5.86
N GLY A 282 -15.23 6.55 5.26
CA GLY A 282 -15.25 6.37 3.80
C GLY A 282 -14.00 5.71 3.21
N HIS A 283 -13.10 5.25 4.07
CA HIS A 283 -11.80 4.70 3.69
C HIS A 283 -11.79 3.18 3.56
N ASP A 284 -12.72 2.49 4.20
CA ASP A 284 -12.72 1.04 4.34
C ASP A 284 -14.12 0.45 4.13
N GLY A 285 -14.19 -0.69 3.44
CA GLY A 285 -15.41 -1.41 3.17
C GLY A 285 -15.20 -2.61 2.25
N PRO A 286 -16.05 -3.67 2.34
CA PRO A 286 -15.92 -4.87 1.53
C PRO A 286 -15.96 -4.56 0.02
N GLU A 287 -16.60 -3.50 -0.40
CA GLU A 287 -16.73 -3.08 -1.80
C GLU A 287 -15.37 -2.82 -2.46
N LEU A 288 -14.36 -2.41 -1.67
CA LEU A 288 -12.98 -2.22 -2.12
C LEU A 288 -12.26 -3.54 -2.39
N TYR A 289 -12.62 -4.60 -1.65
CA TYR A 289 -11.86 -5.85 -1.60
C TYR A 289 -12.52 -6.99 -2.39
N GLU A 290 -13.72 -6.74 -2.93
CA GLU A 290 -14.51 -7.73 -3.68
C GLU A 290 -14.80 -7.29 -5.12
N SER A 291 -14.18 -6.21 -5.58
CA SER A 291 -14.42 -5.63 -6.90
C SER A 291 -14.00 -6.56 -8.03
N ALA A 292 -14.97 -6.91 -8.90
CA ALA A 292 -14.71 -7.67 -10.11
C ALA A 292 -13.83 -6.92 -11.11
N ALA A 293 -13.96 -5.59 -11.17
CA ALA A 293 -13.14 -4.73 -12.03
C ALA A 293 -11.67 -4.78 -11.59
N MET A 294 -11.42 -4.69 -10.25
CA MET A 294 -10.07 -4.81 -9.69
C MET A 294 -9.47 -6.17 -10.00
N LEU A 295 -10.25 -7.25 -9.80
CA LEU A 295 -9.77 -8.60 -10.09
C LEU A 295 -9.45 -8.80 -11.58
N LYS A 296 -10.32 -8.33 -12.48
CA LYS A 296 -10.07 -8.34 -13.92
C LYS A 296 -8.80 -7.54 -14.27
N PHE A 297 -8.63 -6.38 -13.67
CA PHE A 297 -7.46 -5.54 -13.88
C PHE A 297 -6.16 -6.22 -13.41
N LEU A 298 -6.18 -6.85 -12.22
CA LEU A 298 -5.01 -7.52 -11.67
C LEU A 298 -4.64 -8.80 -12.42
N LEU A 299 -5.59 -9.59 -12.90
CA LEU A 299 -5.35 -10.92 -13.48
C LEU A 299 -5.50 -10.97 -15.00
N GLY A 300 -6.17 -10.02 -15.62
CA GLY A 300 -6.32 -9.92 -17.08
C GLY A 300 -5.00 -9.66 -17.82
N ASP A 301 -5.02 -9.79 -19.12
CA ASP A 301 -3.86 -9.51 -20.01
C ASP A 301 -3.61 -8.01 -20.21
#